data_131b29f6278764801f5a594a1eabbace
#
_entry.id   131b29f6278764801f5a594a1eabbace
#
_cell.length_a   1.000
_cell.length_b   1.000
_cell.length_c   1.000
_cell.angle_alpha   90.00
_cell.angle_beta   90.00
_cell.angle_gamma   90.00
#
_symmetry.space_group_name_H-M   'P 1'
#
loop_
_entity.id
_entity.type
_entity.pdbx_description
1 polymer ?
#
loop_
_entity_poly.entity_id
_entity_poly.type
_entity_poly.pdbx_seq_one_letter_code
_entity_poly.pdbx_strand_id
1 'polypeptide(L)'
;CLAAAETAVRNGAELKRGSAVAGVEDLGDHYVVHTASGNYESRYLVNCAGVHGHEISAMVGESEWMPKHSRGEYYLLDKSSGDLVNHVIFQCPSVLGKGVLVAPTVHGNLIVGPNAEPVEDGDDRATTQSGLDQVAAFGRKSVPSIDLRQSIRNFSGVRAVTSEEDFIIRPAKNSPRMLYVCGIKSPGLSAAPAIADYALEKLKEMGLAAEKKTMWSGKRTQIRFRKLSDSEKAELVRKDPRYGRIICRCETITEGEIIAAIHSPIPPCS
;
A
#
# COMPACT_ATOMS: atom_id res chain seq x y z
N CYS A 1 -3.94 -2.50 3.94
CA CYS A 1 -4.74 -1.73 2.95
C CYS A 1 -6.10 -2.38 2.69
N LEU A 2 -6.19 -3.62 2.16
CA LEU A 2 -7.47 -4.27 1.78
C LEU A 2 -8.49 -4.29 2.92
N ALA A 3 -8.10 -4.66 4.14
CA ALA A 3 -9.01 -4.70 5.27
C ALA A 3 -9.64 -3.32 5.60
N ALA A 4 -8.86 -2.24 5.50
CA ALA A 4 -9.37 -0.88 5.70
C ALA A 4 -10.36 -0.49 4.60
N ALA A 5 -10.04 -0.80 3.34
CA ALA A 5 -10.91 -0.55 2.21
C ALA A 5 -12.24 -1.33 2.29
N GLU A 6 -12.20 -2.63 2.65
CA GLU A 6 -13.42 -3.43 2.88
C GLU A 6 -14.26 -2.85 4.02
N THR A 7 -13.62 -2.37 5.09
CA THR A 7 -14.33 -1.72 6.19
C THR A 7 -14.99 -0.42 5.72
N ALA A 8 -14.32 0.39 4.91
CA ALA A 8 -14.89 1.60 4.33
C ALA A 8 -16.12 1.28 3.46
N VAL A 9 -16.01 0.30 2.56
CA VAL A 9 -17.12 -0.13 1.69
C VAL A 9 -18.32 -0.64 2.51
N ARG A 10 -18.10 -1.45 3.53
CA ARG A 10 -19.17 -1.90 4.45
C ARG A 10 -19.86 -0.76 5.18
N ASN A 11 -19.19 0.36 5.34
CA ASN A 11 -19.73 1.55 5.98
C ASN A 11 -20.17 2.63 4.99
N GLY A 12 -20.41 2.26 3.72
CA GLY A 12 -21.05 3.11 2.71
C GLY A 12 -20.10 3.90 1.81
N ALA A 13 -18.79 3.64 1.85
CA ALA A 13 -17.89 4.17 0.84
C ALA A 13 -18.03 3.38 -0.46
N GLU A 14 -17.96 4.06 -1.60
CA GLU A 14 -17.91 3.43 -2.91
C GLU A 14 -16.46 3.29 -3.38
N LEU A 15 -16.07 2.10 -3.82
CA LEU A 15 -14.78 1.83 -4.43
C LEU A 15 -14.96 1.64 -5.94
N LYS A 16 -14.40 2.55 -6.74
CA LYS A 16 -14.38 2.47 -8.19
C LYS A 16 -13.00 1.98 -8.66
N ARG A 17 -12.93 0.71 -9.07
CA ARG A 17 -11.71 0.11 -9.62
C ARG A 17 -11.67 0.29 -11.14
N GLY A 18 -10.47 0.34 -11.72
CA GLY A 18 -10.30 0.58 -13.15
C GLY A 18 -10.77 1.97 -13.60
N SER A 19 -10.83 2.92 -12.65
CA SER A 19 -11.33 4.28 -12.85
C SER A 19 -10.20 5.27 -12.60
N ALA A 20 -9.13 5.18 -13.41
CA ALA A 20 -8.05 6.15 -13.36
C ALA A 20 -8.60 7.56 -13.61
N VAL A 21 -8.15 8.52 -12.80
CA VAL A 21 -8.53 9.93 -12.97
C VAL A 21 -7.80 10.48 -14.18
N ALA A 22 -8.57 10.98 -15.16
CA ALA A 22 -8.07 11.56 -16.39
C ALA A 22 -8.13 13.10 -16.39
N GLY A 23 -8.92 13.69 -15.49
CA GLY A 23 -9.05 15.12 -15.33
C GLY A 23 -9.81 15.48 -14.06
N VAL A 24 -9.58 16.68 -13.55
CA VAL A 24 -10.32 17.26 -12.44
C VAL A 24 -10.63 18.71 -12.79
N GLU A 25 -11.90 19.08 -12.72
CA GLU A 25 -12.37 20.46 -12.85
C GLU A 25 -12.73 21.00 -11.46
N ASP A 26 -12.18 22.16 -11.11
CA ASP A 26 -12.57 22.91 -9.90
C ASP A 26 -13.59 23.97 -10.30
N LEU A 27 -14.84 23.80 -9.89
CA LEU A 27 -15.95 24.73 -10.16
C LEU A 27 -16.19 25.71 -9.00
N GLY A 28 -15.30 25.71 -7.99
CA GLY A 28 -15.31 26.62 -6.85
C GLY A 28 -16.12 26.10 -5.67
N ASP A 29 -17.32 25.59 -5.88
CA ASP A 29 -18.17 25.00 -4.85
C ASP A 29 -18.11 23.46 -4.82
N HIS A 30 -17.67 22.82 -5.90
CA HIS A 30 -17.46 21.38 -6.03
C HIS A 30 -16.43 21.06 -7.11
N TYR A 31 -16.01 19.80 -7.16
CA TYR A 31 -15.13 19.23 -8.19
C TYR A 31 -15.89 18.26 -9.08
N VAL A 32 -15.52 18.22 -10.35
CA VAL A 32 -15.91 17.15 -11.28
C VAL A 32 -14.66 16.34 -11.61
N VAL A 33 -14.68 15.05 -11.22
CA VAL A 33 -13.58 14.12 -11.47
C VAL A 33 -13.92 13.26 -12.68
N HIS A 34 -13.14 13.39 -13.74
CA HIS A 34 -13.31 12.65 -14.99
C HIS A 34 -12.53 11.34 -14.95
N THR A 35 -13.20 10.25 -15.30
CA THR A 35 -12.58 8.91 -15.40
C THR A 35 -13.13 8.17 -16.62
N ALA A 36 -12.48 7.09 -17.03
CA ALA A 36 -12.98 6.22 -18.09
C ALA A 36 -14.34 5.56 -17.78
N SER A 37 -14.70 5.44 -16.49
CA SER A 37 -15.95 4.84 -16.04
C SER A 37 -17.08 5.85 -15.82
N GLY A 38 -16.83 7.13 -16.03
CA GLY A 38 -17.79 8.24 -15.87
C GLY A 38 -17.23 9.39 -15.06
N ASN A 39 -18.06 10.41 -14.87
CA ASN A 39 -17.73 11.61 -14.10
C ASN A 39 -18.33 11.50 -12.69
N TYR A 40 -17.61 12.02 -11.71
CA TYR A 40 -18.03 12.04 -10.30
C TYR A 40 -17.94 13.44 -9.76
N GLU A 41 -19.02 13.90 -9.12
CA GLU A 41 -19.06 15.20 -8.45
C GLU A 41 -18.76 15.05 -6.97
N SER A 42 -17.98 15.97 -6.40
CA SER A 42 -17.62 15.98 -4.99
C SER A 42 -17.36 17.39 -4.47
N ARG A 43 -17.86 17.69 -3.28
CA ARG A 43 -17.59 18.98 -2.61
C ARG A 43 -16.18 19.11 -2.06
N TYR A 44 -15.53 18.00 -1.75
CA TYR A 44 -14.16 17.92 -1.27
C TYR A 44 -13.39 16.86 -2.05
N LEU A 45 -12.14 17.15 -2.35
CA LEU A 45 -11.23 16.22 -3.02
C LEU A 45 -10.05 15.93 -2.09
N VAL A 46 -9.76 14.64 -1.86
CA VAL A 46 -8.56 14.22 -1.12
C VAL A 46 -7.61 13.53 -2.07
N ASN A 47 -6.48 14.15 -2.33
CA ASN A 47 -5.45 13.61 -3.22
C ASN A 47 -4.55 12.64 -2.45
N CYS A 48 -4.79 11.35 -2.62
CA CYS A 48 -3.98 10.25 -2.08
C CYS A 48 -3.28 9.45 -3.20
N ALA A 49 -2.99 10.07 -4.35
CA ALA A 49 -2.56 9.38 -5.56
C ALA A 49 -1.08 8.90 -5.53
N GLY A 50 -0.39 9.03 -4.40
CA GLY A 50 0.97 8.52 -4.22
C GLY A 50 1.96 9.16 -5.19
N VAL A 51 2.61 8.36 -6.04
CA VAL A 51 3.57 8.84 -7.04
C VAL A 51 2.94 9.77 -8.09
N HIS A 52 1.63 9.64 -8.34
CA HIS A 52 0.86 10.48 -9.27
C HIS A 52 0.19 11.70 -8.58
N GLY A 53 0.48 11.95 -7.30
CA GLY A 53 -0.14 13.06 -6.56
C GLY A 53 0.08 14.43 -7.19
N HIS A 54 1.25 14.66 -7.80
CA HIS A 54 1.56 15.91 -8.50
C HIS A 54 0.70 16.09 -9.77
N GLU A 55 0.47 15.02 -10.51
CA GLU A 55 -0.36 15.04 -11.72
C GLU A 55 -1.80 15.44 -11.40
N ILE A 56 -2.38 14.85 -10.32
CA ILE A 56 -3.72 15.21 -9.85
C ILE A 56 -3.76 16.68 -9.40
N SER A 57 -2.71 17.17 -8.74
CA SER A 57 -2.61 18.56 -8.32
C SER A 57 -2.57 19.50 -9.51
N ALA A 58 -1.81 19.17 -10.55
CA ALA A 58 -1.68 19.96 -11.76
C ALA A 58 -3.01 20.10 -12.53
N MET A 59 -3.91 19.09 -12.45
CA MET A 59 -5.24 19.14 -13.10
C MET A 59 -6.12 20.29 -12.56
N VAL A 60 -5.90 20.73 -11.34
CA VAL A 60 -6.59 21.90 -10.75
C VAL A 60 -5.70 23.16 -10.68
N GLY A 61 -4.62 23.18 -11.46
CA GLY A 61 -3.73 24.35 -11.53
C GLY A 61 -2.76 24.51 -10.35
N GLU A 62 -2.57 23.46 -9.54
CA GLU A 62 -1.67 23.48 -8.39
C GLU A 62 -0.29 22.90 -8.74
N SER A 63 0.77 23.58 -8.29
CA SER A 63 2.17 23.18 -8.53
C SER A 63 3.08 23.51 -7.33
N GLU A 64 2.56 23.41 -6.12
CA GLU A 64 3.26 23.81 -4.90
C GLU A 64 4.50 22.96 -4.58
N TRP A 65 4.58 21.76 -5.08
CA TRP A 65 5.65 20.81 -4.82
C TRP A 65 5.95 19.95 -6.05
N MET A 66 7.16 19.41 -6.10
CA MET A 66 7.63 18.60 -7.22
C MET A 66 7.88 17.15 -6.80
N PRO A 67 7.59 16.16 -7.65
CA PRO A 67 7.99 14.78 -7.40
C PRO A 67 9.52 14.64 -7.47
N LYS A 68 10.05 13.78 -6.60
CA LYS A 68 11.44 13.33 -6.57
C LYS A 68 11.45 11.83 -6.34
N HIS A 69 10.92 11.08 -7.29
CA HIS A 69 10.74 9.65 -7.13
C HIS A 69 12.04 8.91 -6.81
N SER A 70 11.95 7.89 -5.95
CA SER A 70 13.07 7.06 -5.57
C SER A 70 12.69 5.60 -5.61
N ARG A 71 13.29 4.86 -6.56
CA ARG A 71 13.11 3.42 -6.68
C ARG A 71 13.97 2.68 -5.65
N GLY A 72 13.40 1.65 -5.05
CA GLY A 72 14.09 0.74 -4.15
C GLY A 72 13.98 -0.69 -4.64
N GLU A 73 15.11 -1.34 -4.84
CA GLU A 73 15.21 -2.70 -5.36
C GLU A 73 15.54 -3.68 -4.24
N TYR A 74 15.03 -4.92 -4.35
CA TYR A 74 15.10 -5.92 -3.30
C TYR A 74 15.42 -7.31 -3.87
N TYR A 75 16.12 -8.09 -3.06
CA TYR A 75 16.15 -9.55 -3.15
C TYR A 75 15.22 -10.17 -2.12
N LEU A 76 14.47 -11.18 -2.51
CA LEU A 76 13.76 -12.10 -1.63
C LEU A 76 14.44 -13.46 -1.73
N LEU A 77 15.01 -13.92 -0.62
CA LEU A 77 15.71 -15.20 -0.55
C LEU A 77 14.78 -16.30 -0.04
N ASP A 78 15.12 -17.53 -0.36
CA ASP A 78 14.41 -18.73 0.07
C ASP A 78 14.37 -18.86 1.61
N LYS A 79 13.47 -19.68 2.11
CA LYS A 79 13.32 -19.96 3.56
C LYS A 79 14.55 -20.59 4.19
N SER A 80 15.40 -21.28 3.41
CA SER A 80 16.69 -21.78 3.87
C SER A 80 17.63 -20.67 4.37
N SER A 81 17.40 -19.43 3.94
CA SER A 81 18.12 -18.23 4.44
C SER A 81 17.37 -17.48 5.54
N GLY A 82 16.18 -17.91 5.93
CA GLY A 82 15.29 -17.19 6.84
C GLY A 82 15.84 -16.96 8.23
N ASP A 83 16.62 -17.92 8.72
CA ASP A 83 17.19 -17.91 10.08
C ASP A 83 18.55 -17.20 10.16
N LEU A 84 19.06 -16.64 9.06
CA LEU A 84 20.33 -15.90 9.07
C LEU A 84 20.31 -14.71 10.02
N VAL A 85 19.14 -14.09 10.24
CA VAL A 85 18.94 -12.99 11.18
C VAL A 85 17.59 -13.13 11.87
N ASN A 86 17.54 -12.78 13.16
CA ASN A 86 16.32 -12.82 13.97
C ASN A 86 15.65 -11.43 14.12
N HIS A 87 16.32 -10.38 13.67
CA HIS A 87 15.89 -8.99 13.77
C HIS A 87 16.13 -8.28 12.45
N VAL A 88 15.47 -7.12 12.29
CA VAL A 88 15.77 -6.23 11.17
C VAL A 88 17.10 -5.55 11.44
N ILE A 89 18.06 -5.76 10.54
CA ILE A 89 19.39 -5.17 10.61
C ILE A 89 19.46 -3.99 9.66
N PHE A 90 19.80 -2.81 10.20
CA PHE A 90 20.07 -1.60 9.45
C PHE A 90 21.57 -1.26 9.52
N GLN A 91 22.07 -0.69 8.46
CA GLN A 91 23.38 -0.02 8.50
C GLN A 91 23.25 1.33 9.23
N CYS A 92 24.37 1.86 9.72
CA CYS A 92 24.39 3.23 10.20
C CYS A 92 23.97 4.17 9.08
N PRO A 93 23.13 5.19 9.38
CA PRO A 93 22.72 6.16 8.37
C PRO A 93 23.92 6.88 7.74
N SER A 94 23.82 7.15 6.45
CA SER A 94 24.79 7.93 5.69
C SER A 94 24.08 9.05 4.94
N VAL A 95 24.80 9.84 4.17
CA VAL A 95 24.22 10.85 3.27
C VAL A 95 23.25 10.26 2.23
N LEU A 96 23.35 8.95 1.96
CA LEU A 96 22.47 8.21 1.08
C LEU A 96 21.21 7.63 1.81
N GLY A 97 21.01 7.97 3.09
CA GLY A 97 19.89 7.51 3.91
C GLY A 97 20.22 6.33 4.83
N LYS A 98 19.21 5.54 5.17
CA LYS A 98 19.28 4.45 6.16
C LYS A 98 20.04 3.20 5.68
N GLY A 99 20.50 3.17 4.43
CA GLY A 99 21.19 2.03 3.84
C GLY A 99 20.27 0.84 3.52
N VAL A 100 20.91 -0.26 3.09
CA VAL A 100 20.24 -1.53 2.77
C VAL A 100 19.98 -2.28 4.07
N LEU A 101 18.73 -2.70 4.27
CA LEU A 101 18.37 -3.56 5.40
C LEU A 101 18.45 -5.04 5.03
N VAL A 102 18.62 -5.87 6.06
CA VAL A 102 18.46 -7.33 6.01
C VAL A 102 17.44 -7.71 7.07
N ALA A 103 16.36 -8.38 6.68
CA ALA A 103 15.26 -8.68 7.59
C ALA A 103 14.61 -10.03 7.34
N PRO A 104 14.20 -10.76 8.39
CA PRO A 104 13.35 -11.93 8.24
C PRO A 104 11.95 -11.49 7.83
N THR A 105 11.26 -12.31 7.05
CA THR A 105 9.86 -12.08 6.70
C THR A 105 8.92 -12.92 7.58
N VAL A 106 7.65 -12.53 7.65
CA VAL A 106 6.62 -13.28 8.40
C VAL A 106 6.36 -14.69 7.84
N HIS A 107 6.87 -15.00 6.65
CA HIS A 107 6.73 -16.31 6.00
C HIS A 107 8.00 -17.15 6.08
N GLY A 108 9.03 -16.70 6.81
CA GLY A 108 10.29 -17.40 7.01
C GLY A 108 11.30 -17.21 5.87
N ASN A 109 11.10 -16.27 4.98
CA ASN A 109 12.07 -15.87 3.97
C ASN A 109 13.00 -14.78 4.52
N LEU A 110 14.08 -14.47 3.81
CA LEU A 110 14.92 -13.32 4.08
C LEU A 110 14.74 -12.27 2.97
N ILE A 111 14.59 -10.99 3.35
CA ILE A 111 14.57 -9.87 2.42
C ILE A 111 15.83 -9.03 2.58
N VAL A 112 16.43 -8.62 1.47
CA VAL A 112 17.60 -7.75 1.41
C VAL A 112 17.29 -6.57 0.51
N GLY A 113 17.46 -5.35 1.00
CA GLY A 113 17.09 -4.13 0.30
C GLY A 113 16.40 -3.14 1.25
N PRO A 114 15.96 -1.99 0.75
CA PRO A 114 16.17 -1.51 -0.61
C PRO A 114 17.46 -0.68 -0.76
N ASN A 115 17.84 -0.42 -2.01
CA ASN A 115 18.67 0.73 -2.35
C ASN A 115 17.79 2.00 -2.49
N ALA A 116 18.35 3.09 -3.01
CA ALA A 116 17.65 4.35 -3.28
C ALA A 116 18.17 4.94 -4.59
N GLU A 117 17.46 4.66 -5.67
CA GLU A 117 17.78 5.11 -7.02
C GLU A 117 16.82 6.21 -7.43
N PRO A 118 17.26 7.42 -7.75
CA PRO A 118 16.41 8.45 -8.33
C PRO A 118 15.86 7.98 -9.67
N VAL A 119 14.55 8.15 -9.88
CA VAL A 119 13.87 7.85 -11.15
C VAL A 119 12.91 8.98 -11.50
N GLU A 120 12.73 9.24 -12.79
CA GLU A 120 11.80 10.26 -13.27
C GLU A 120 10.37 9.73 -13.31
N ASP A 121 10.21 8.50 -13.79
CA ASP A 121 8.91 7.84 -13.91
C ASP A 121 8.49 7.19 -12.59
N GLY A 122 7.36 7.61 -12.04
CA GLY A 122 6.75 7.02 -10.83
C GLY A 122 6.30 5.57 -11.01
N ASP A 123 6.15 5.10 -12.24
CA ASP A 123 5.77 3.73 -12.58
C ASP A 123 6.96 2.82 -12.94
N ASP A 124 8.19 3.35 -12.95
CA ASP A 124 9.38 2.53 -13.19
C ASP A 124 9.64 1.52 -12.05
N ARG A 125 9.11 0.33 -12.23
CA ARG A 125 9.27 -0.83 -11.32
C ARG A 125 10.27 -1.86 -11.83
N ALA A 126 11.13 -1.47 -12.76
CA ALA A 126 12.20 -2.36 -13.22
C ALA A 126 13.24 -2.59 -12.12
N THR A 127 13.86 -3.74 -12.12
CA THR A 127 15.10 -3.97 -11.38
C THR A 127 16.27 -3.84 -12.36
N THR A 128 17.38 -3.29 -11.88
CA THR A 128 18.59 -3.08 -12.68
C THR A 128 19.73 -3.91 -12.12
N GLN A 129 20.66 -4.34 -12.97
CA GLN A 129 21.83 -5.07 -12.51
C GLN A 129 22.64 -4.22 -11.52
N SER A 130 22.86 -2.94 -11.82
CA SER A 130 23.60 -2.02 -10.95
C SER A 130 22.94 -1.82 -9.58
N GLY A 131 21.61 -1.67 -9.54
CA GLY A 131 20.85 -1.53 -8.30
C GLY A 131 20.88 -2.79 -7.46
N LEU A 132 20.71 -3.95 -8.08
CA LEU A 132 20.81 -5.24 -7.41
C LEU A 132 22.24 -5.53 -6.91
N ASP A 133 23.28 -5.18 -7.67
CA ASP A 133 24.67 -5.29 -7.24
C ASP A 133 24.96 -4.39 -6.02
N GLN A 134 24.40 -3.20 -6.00
CA GLN A 134 24.47 -2.30 -4.86
C GLN A 134 23.79 -2.91 -3.62
N VAL A 135 22.57 -3.45 -3.76
CA VAL A 135 21.85 -4.13 -2.69
C VAL A 135 22.67 -5.31 -2.15
N ALA A 136 23.25 -6.11 -3.05
CA ALA A 136 24.09 -7.24 -2.72
C ALA A 136 25.34 -6.84 -1.92
N ALA A 137 26.05 -5.80 -2.38
CA ALA A 137 27.27 -5.32 -1.73
C ALA A 137 26.99 -4.76 -0.33
N PHE A 138 25.95 -3.94 -0.20
CA PHE A 138 25.60 -3.35 1.10
C PHE A 138 24.95 -4.36 2.06
N GLY A 139 24.11 -5.27 1.57
CA GLY A 139 23.56 -6.33 2.40
C GLY A 139 24.64 -7.21 3.03
N ARG A 140 25.67 -7.58 2.27
CA ARG A 140 26.80 -8.37 2.74
C ARG A 140 27.73 -7.62 3.73
N LYS A 141 27.71 -6.29 3.74
CA LYS A 141 28.41 -5.52 4.80
C LYS A 141 27.80 -5.77 6.17
N SER A 142 26.48 -5.92 6.23
CA SER A 142 25.75 -6.20 7.48
C SER A 142 25.74 -7.69 7.82
N VAL A 143 25.58 -8.56 6.83
CA VAL A 143 25.47 -10.01 6.97
C VAL A 143 26.32 -10.67 5.89
N PRO A 144 27.62 -10.91 6.12
CA PRO A 144 28.54 -11.45 5.12
C PRO A 144 28.14 -12.83 4.54
N SER A 145 27.39 -13.63 5.31
CA SER A 145 26.96 -14.97 4.94
C SER A 145 25.78 -15.02 3.97
N ILE A 146 25.27 -13.88 3.49
CA ILE A 146 24.16 -13.85 2.52
C ILE A 146 24.60 -14.55 1.21
N ASP A 147 23.88 -15.63 0.87
CA ASP A 147 24.03 -16.33 -0.41
C ASP A 147 22.90 -15.94 -1.38
N LEU A 148 23.20 -15.05 -2.32
CA LEU A 148 22.22 -14.58 -3.31
C LEU A 148 21.79 -15.63 -4.32
N ARG A 149 22.48 -16.80 -4.40
CA ARG A 149 22.02 -17.93 -5.20
C ARG A 149 20.71 -18.51 -4.67
N GLN A 150 20.38 -18.24 -3.42
CA GLN A 150 19.10 -18.57 -2.80
C GLN A 150 17.98 -17.55 -3.13
N SER A 151 18.24 -16.60 -4.03
CA SER A 151 17.22 -15.66 -4.46
C SER A 151 16.09 -16.35 -5.23
N ILE A 152 14.87 -16.24 -4.72
CA ILE A 152 13.68 -16.77 -5.37
C ILE A 152 12.94 -15.67 -6.16
N ARG A 153 13.23 -14.41 -5.86
CA ARG A 153 12.64 -13.25 -6.54
C ARG A 153 13.47 -11.99 -6.28
N ASN A 154 13.52 -11.13 -7.29
CA ASN A 154 13.85 -9.72 -7.13
C ASN A 154 12.64 -8.87 -7.52
N PHE A 155 12.51 -7.68 -6.95
CA PHE A 155 11.44 -6.74 -7.23
C PHE A 155 11.85 -5.34 -6.83
N SER A 156 11.10 -4.36 -7.30
CA SER A 156 11.29 -2.97 -6.92
C SER A 156 9.97 -2.28 -6.61
N GLY A 157 10.08 -1.10 -6.02
CA GLY A 157 8.97 -0.19 -5.79
C GLY A 157 9.44 1.26 -5.77
N VAL A 158 8.60 2.16 -6.26
CA VAL A 158 8.89 3.59 -6.28
C VAL A 158 8.26 4.28 -5.07
N ARG A 159 9.07 5.07 -4.38
CA ARG A 159 8.63 5.90 -3.26
C ARG A 159 8.15 7.25 -3.76
N ALA A 160 7.02 7.70 -3.26
CA ALA A 160 6.45 9.00 -3.54
C ALA A 160 7.20 10.12 -2.78
N VAL A 161 8.50 10.26 -3.04
CA VAL A 161 9.31 11.35 -2.48
C VAL A 161 8.98 12.63 -3.23
N THR A 162 8.98 13.76 -2.52
CA THR A 162 8.70 15.08 -3.08
C THR A 162 9.84 16.05 -2.78
N SER A 163 9.73 17.27 -3.28
CA SER A 163 10.63 18.38 -2.93
C SER A 163 10.57 18.77 -1.45
N GLU A 164 9.53 18.35 -0.73
CA GLU A 164 9.38 18.57 0.70
C GLU A 164 9.97 17.40 1.51
N GLU A 165 10.51 17.70 2.68
CA GLU A 165 11.14 16.69 3.54
C GLU A 165 10.12 15.79 4.21
N ASP A 166 8.97 16.35 4.61
CA ASP A 166 7.90 15.65 5.35
C ASP A 166 6.72 15.30 4.43
N PHE A 167 5.73 14.62 4.99
CA PHE A 167 4.45 14.34 4.36
C PHE A 167 3.68 15.64 4.11
N ILE A 168 3.03 15.70 2.97
CA ILE A 168 2.22 16.85 2.58
C ILE A 168 0.77 16.56 2.96
N ILE A 169 0.35 17.03 4.14
CA ILE A 169 -1.03 16.84 4.63
C ILE A 169 -1.59 18.23 4.97
N ARG A 170 -2.10 18.92 3.95
CA ARG A 170 -2.66 20.27 4.07
C ARG A 170 -3.61 20.58 2.92
N PRO A 171 -4.49 21.59 3.05
CA PRO A 171 -5.27 22.11 1.93
C PRO A 171 -4.38 22.63 0.81
N ALA A 172 -4.83 22.52 -0.42
CA ALA A 172 -4.20 23.14 -1.57
C ALA A 172 -4.38 24.67 -1.51
N LYS A 173 -3.41 25.42 -2.04
CA LYS A 173 -3.37 26.88 -1.88
C LYS A 173 -4.48 27.59 -2.64
N ASN A 174 -4.72 27.20 -3.89
CA ASN A 174 -5.70 27.85 -4.76
C ASN A 174 -6.99 27.03 -4.93
N SER A 175 -7.01 25.79 -4.43
CA SER A 175 -8.16 24.88 -4.42
C SER A 175 -8.55 24.54 -2.96
N PRO A 176 -9.25 25.43 -2.25
CA PRO A 176 -9.38 25.37 -0.79
C PRO A 176 -10.20 24.18 -0.28
N ARG A 177 -10.86 23.44 -1.16
CA ARG A 177 -11.58 22.20 -0.83
C ARG A 177 -10.83 20.93 -1.25
N MET A 178 -9.60 21.07 -1.75
CA MET A 178 -8.70 19.96 -2.02
C MET A 178 -7.71 19.79 -0.87
N LEU A 179 -7.65 18.59 -0.31
CA LEU A 179 -6.69 18.21 0.71
C LEU A 179 -5.60 17.34 0.07
N TYR A 180 -4.35 17.71 0.22
CA TYR A 180 -3.21 16.83 -0.06
C TYR A 180 -3.04 15.82 1.05
N VAL A 181 -2.81 14.57 0.67
CA VAL A 181 -2.24 13.49 1.49
C VAL A 181 -1.17 12.83 0.62
N CYS A 182 -0.13 13.60 0.31
CA CYS A 182 0.90 13.29 -0.68
C CYS A 182 2.27 13.17 -0.02
N GLY A 183 3.27 12.73 -0.78
CA GLY A 183 4.63 12.55 -0.26
C GLY A 183 4.74 11.46 0.80
N ILE A 184 3.76 10.58 0.89
CA ILE A 184 3.70 9.52 1.91
C ILE A 184 4.71 8.43 1.55
N LYS A 185 5.86 8.50 2.16
CA LYS A 185 6.95 7.52 2.09
C LYS A 185 7.05 6.77 3.43
N SER A 186 8.06 5.93 3.61
CA SER A 186 8.28 5.26 4.90
C SER A 186 8.42 6.27 6.05
N PRO A 187 7.68 6.10 7.17
CA PRO A 187 6.90 4.95 7.62
C PRO A 187 5.38 5.04 7.35
N GLY A 188 4.94 5.60 6.25
CA GLY A 188 3.54 5.94 5.95
C GLY A 188 2.54 4.79 6.13
N LEU A 189 2.91 3.55 5.79
CA LEU A 189 1.99 2.42 5.95
C LEU A 189 1.63 2.15 7.42
N SER A 190 2.59 2.22 8.33
CA SER A 190 2.33 2.06 9.77
C SER A 190 1.68 3.30 10.39
N ALA A 191 1.94 4.49 9.83
CA ALA A 191 1.34 5.75 10.25
C ALA A 191 -0.05 6.00 9.63
N ALA A 192 -0.49 5.18 8.65
CA ALA A 192 -1.72 5.42 7.90
C ALA A 192 -2.98 5.66 8.77
N PRO A 193 -3.21 4.98 9.90
CA PRO A 193 -4.35 5.30 10.76
C PRO A 193 -4.29 6.72 11.33
N ALA A 194 -3.13 7.14 11.84
CA ALA A 194 -2.95 8.49 12.37
C ALA A 194 -3.02 9.57 11.26
N ILE A 195 -2.50 9.26 10.07
CA ILE A 195 -2.64 10.12 8.89
C ILE A 195 -4.13 10.30 8.54
N ALA A 196 -4.92 9.24 8.60
CA ALA A 196 -6.36 9.32 8.31
C ALA A 196 -7.12 10.20 9.33
N ASP A 197 -6.80 10.05 10.62
CA ASP A 197 -7.37 10.90 11.67
C ASP A 197 -7.00 12.37 11.47
N TYR A 198 -5.72 12.65 11.20
CA TYR A 198 -5.24 14.00 10.94
C TYR A 198 -5.85 14.60 9.66
N ALA A 199 -5.97 13.81 8.59
CA ALA A 199 -6.65 14.24 7.37
C ALA A 199 -8.12 14.59 7.60
N LEU A 200 -8.82 13.80 8.45
CA LEU A 200 -10.20 14.10 8.83
C LEU A 200 -10.31 15.41 9.64
N GLU A 201 -9.38 15.70 10.54
CA GLU A 201 -9.32 16.97 11.25
C GLU A 201 -9.15 18.14 10.28
N LYS A 202 -8.22 18.03 9.32
CA LYS A 202 -8.04 19.05 8.27
C LYS A 202 -9.29 19.25 7.41
N LEU A 203 -9.98 18.18 7.03
CA LEU A 203 -11.24 18.29 6.29
C LEU A 203 -12.33 19.02 7.10
N LYS A 204 -12.40 18.80 8.42
CA LYS A 204 -13.31 19.53 9.29
C LYS A 204 -12.95 21.04 9.40
N GLU A 205 -11.65 21.34 9.50
CA GLU A 205 -11.17 22.73 9.45
C GLU A 205 -11.55 23.42 8.12
N MET A 206 -11.58 22.67 7.02
CA MET A 206 -12.02 23.11 5.69
C MET A 206 -13.55 23.24 5.57
N GLY A 207 -14.32 22.89 6.61
CA GLY A 207 -15.77 23.01 6.66
C GLY A 207 -16.55 21.73 6.37
N LEU A 208 -15.89 20.55 6.33
CA LEU A 208 -16.61 19.28 6.21
C LEU A 208 -17.42 19.02 7.49
N ALA A 209 -18.75 19.02 7.37
CA ALA A 209 -19.64 18.56 8.43
C ALA A 209 -19.59 17.04 8.52
N ALA A 210 -18.74 16.52 9.42
CA ALA A 210 -18.57 15.08 9.63
C ALA A 210 -19.16 14.67 10.97
N GLU A 211 -20.14 13.78 10.92
CA GLU A 211 -20.79 13.20 12.10
C GLU A 211 -20.40 11.73 12.26
N LYS A 212 -20.37 11.26 13.51
CA LYS A 212 -20.17 9.84 13.78
C LYS A 212 -21.39 9.05 13.32
N LYS A 213 -21.16 7.98 12.58
CA LYS A 213 -22.24 7.05 12.19
C LYS A 213 -22.84 6.39 13.43
N THR A 214 -24.13 6.33 13.52
CA THR A 214 -24.87 5.63 14.59
C THR A 214 -24.70 4.12 14.49
N MET A 215 -24.56 3.60 13.25
CA MET A 215 -24.26 2.21 12.98
C MET A 215 -22.94 2.12 12.23
N TRP A 216 -21.98 1.38 12.80
CA TRP A 216 -20.67 1.18 12.22
C TRP A 216 -20.19 -0.26 12.40
N SER A 217 -19.67 -0.87 11.33
CA SER A 217 -19.12 -2.22 11.33
C SER A 217 -17.60 -2.19 11.17
N GLY A 218 -16.88 -2.39 12.28
CA GLY A 218 -15.41 -2.48 12.28
C GLY A 218 -14.85 -3.89 12.21
N LYS A 219 -15.73 -4.91 12.28
CA LYS A 219 -15.28 -6.30 12.29
C LYS A 219 -15.16 -6.87 10.88
N ARG A 220 -13.97 -7.38 10.57
CA ARG A 220 -13.70 -8.19 9.38
C ARG A 220 -13.59 -9.64 9.80
N THR A 221 -14.53 -10.48 9.39
CA THR A 221 -14.44 -11.92 9.61
C THR A 221 -13.83 -12.56 8.37
N GLN A 222 -12.65 -13.16 8.52
CA GLN A 222 -12.01 -13.95 7.49
C GLN A 222 -11.66 -15.31 8.04
N ILE A 223 -12.27 -16.34 7.47
CA ILE A 223 -11.93 -17.73 7.79
C ILE A 223 -10.62 -18.05 7.08
N ARG A 224 -9.66 -18.61 7.84
CA ARG A 224 -8.43 -19.18 7.32
C ARG A 224 -8.38 -20.64 7.72
N PHE A 225 -8.92 -21.51 6.88
CA PHE A 225 -9.13 -22.92 7.17
C PHE A 225 -7.87 -23.61 7.70
N ARG A 226 -6.71 -23.36 7.11
CA ARG A 226 -5.44 -23.96 7.55
C ARG A 226 -5.01 -23.61 8.98
N LYS A 227 -5.57 -22.52 9.57
CA LYS A 227 -5.23 -22.06 10.92
C LYS A 227 -6.20 -22.56 12.00
N LEU A 228 -7.28 -23.20 11.60
CA LEU A 228 -8.28 -23.74 12.51
C LEU A 228 -7.78 -25.07 13.12
N SER A 229 -8.19 -25.38 14.34
CA SER A 229 -8.04 -26.70 14.93
C SER A 229 -8.87 -27.75 14.18
N ASP A 230 -8.57 -29.02 14.37
CA ASP A 230 -9.29 -30.08 13.64
C ASP A 230 -10.78 -30.15 14.04
N SER A 231 -11.12 -29.83 15.28
CA SER A 231 -12.51 -29.72 15.73
C SER A 231 -13.25 -28.57 15.05
N GLU A 232 -12.61 -27.38 14.94
CA GLU A 232 -13.18 -26.23 14.24
C GLU A 232 -13.34 -26.49 12.74
N LYS A 233 -12.38 -27.16 12.10
CA LYS A 233 -12.46 -27.59 10.69
C LYS A 233 -13.65 -28.54 10.50
N ALA A 234 -13.79 -29.54 11.36
CA ALA A 234 -14.89 -30.51 11.28
C ALA A 234 -16.26 -29.85 11.46
N GLU A 235 -16.36 -28.88 12.39
CA GLU A 235 -17.59 -28.12 12.60
C GLU A 235 -17.89 -27.22 11.38
N LEU A 236 -16.90 -26.54 10.84
CA LEU A 236 -17.05 -25.67 9.67
C LEU A 236 -17.49 -26.47 8.44
N VAL A 237 -16.88 -27.64 8.21
CA VAL A 237 -17.25 -28.52 7.08
C VAL A 237 -18.68 -29.05 7.24
N ARG A 238 -19.13 -29.32 8.46
CA ARG A 238 -20.53 -29.71 8.70
C ARG A 238 -21.51 -28.58 8.39
N LYS A 239 -21.13 -27.32 8.67
CA LYS A 239 -21.96 -26.14 8.37
C LYS A 239 -21.99 -25.81 6.89
N ASP A 240 -20.83 -25.93 6.23
CA ASP A 240 -20.65 -25.65 4.82
C ASP A 240 -19.65 -26.63 4.20
N PRO A 241 -20.12 -27.68 3.48
CA PRO A 241 -19.28 -28.71 2.90
C PRO A 241 -18.19 -28.20 1.93
N ARG A 242 -18.34 -26.98 1.39
CA ARG A 242 -17.35 -26.35 0.50
C ARG A 242 -16.02 -26.11 1.19
N TYR A 243 -16.00 -25.98 2.52
CA TYR A 243 -14.76 -25.91 3.29
C TYR A 243 -14.03 -27.26 3.40
N GLY A 244 -14.68 -28.36 3.12
CA GLY A 244 -14.06 -29.68 3.03
C GLY A 244 -13.34 -29.97 1.69
N ARG A 245 -13.53 -29.10 0.70
CA ARG A 245 -12.96 -29.27 -0.64
C ARG A 245 -11.75 -28.36 -0.82
N ILE A 246 -10.54 -28.94 -0.77
CA ILE A 246 -9.27 -28.21 -0.96
C ILE A 246 -9.03 -28.01 -2.46
N ILE A 247 -8.96 -26.77 -2.91
CA ILE A 247 -8.70 -26.39 -4.31
C ILE A 247 -7.20 -26.14 -4.50
N CYS A 248 -6.55 -25.38 -3.60
CA CYS A 248 -5.12 -25.15 -3.65
C CYS A 248 -4.42 -25.96 -2.55
N ARG A 249 -3.67 -27.00 -2.96
CA ARG A 249 -3.00 -27.92 -2.02
C ARG A 249 -1.78 -27.30 -1.34
N CYS A 250 -1.00 -26.47 -2.04
CA CYS A 250 0.20 -25.83 -1.49
C CYS A 250 -0.12 -24.82 -0.38
N GLU A 251 -1.26 -24.12 -0.48
CA GLU A 251 -1.72 -23.15 0.53
C GLU A 251 -2.89 -23.66 1.37
N THR A 252 -3.39 -24.86 1.09
CA THR A 252 -4.56 -25.45 1.76
C THR A 252 -5.78 -24.53 1.71
N ILE A 253 -6.05 -23.95 0.53
CA ILE A 253 -7.20 -23.08 0.30
C ILE A 253 -8.40 -23.90 -0.13
N THR A 254 -9.50 -23.70 0.54
CA THR A 254 -10.76 -24.41 0.30
C THR A 254 -11.66 -23.69 -0.70
N GLU A 255 -12.59 -24.42 -1.30
CA GLU A 255 -13.65 -23.84 -2.15
C GLU A 255 -14.47 -22.79 -1.38
N GLY A 256 -14.78 -23.02 -0.10
CA GLY A 256 -15.49 -22.07 0.74
C GLY A 256 -14.75 -20.75 0.91
N GLU A 257 -13.42 -20.77 1.10
CA GLU A 257 -12.61 -19.55 1.18
C GLU A 257 -12.61 -18.77 -0.15
N ILE A 258 -12.54 -19.47 -1.29
CA ILE A 258 -12.57 -18.82 -2.62
C ILE A 258 -13.94 -18.15 -2.85
N ILE A 259 -15.02 -18.84 -2.56
CA ILE A 259 -16.37 -18.29 -2.71
C ILE A 259 -16.57 -17.10 -1.76
N ALA A 260 -16.11 -17.18 -0.53
CA ALA A 260 -16.14 -16.06 0.41
C ALA A 260 -15.34 -14.85 -0.09
N ALA A 261 -14.21 -15.07 -0.76
CA ALA A 261 -13.42 -14.00 -1.39
C ALA A 261 -14.15 -13.36 -2.58
N ILE A 262 -14.79 -14.16 -3.43
CA ILE A 262 -15.59 -13.68 -4.57
C ILE A 262 -16.76 -12.79 -4.10
N HIS A 263 -17.40 -13.14 -2.98
CA HIS A 263 -18.50 -12.38 -2.40
C HIS A 263 -18.08 -11.34 -1.36
N SER A 264 -16.78 -11.08 -1.23
CA SER A 264 -16.29 -10.04 -0.32
C SER A 264 -16.68 -8.62 -0.79
N PRO A 265 -16.69 -7.61 0.08
CA PRO A 265 -16.97 -6.22 -0.31
C PRO A 265 -16.06 -5.69 -1.42
N ILE A 266 -14.86 -6.28 -1.54
CA ILE A 266 -13.89 -6.00 -2.61
C ILE A 266 -13.47 -7.35 -3.20
N PRO A 267 -14.24 -7.89 -4.14
CA PRO A 267 -13.90 -9.17 -4.76
C PRO A 267 -12.60 -9.09 -5.56
N PRO A 268 -11.85 -10.19 -5.69
CA PRO A 268 -10.66 -10.23 -6.55
C PRO A 268 -11.04 -9.98 -8.03
N CYS A 269 -10.10 -9.41 -8.79
CA CYS A 269 -10.28 -9.15 -10.23
C CYS A 269 -9.63 -10.22 -11.10
N SER A 270 -8.76 -11.06 -10.54
CA SER A 270 -8.01 -12.13 -11.23
C SER A 270 -7.71 -13.24 -10.25
#